data_8aaf362516c5985d03cf4061c1e04198
#
_entry.id   8aaf362516c5985d03cf4061c1e04198
#
_cell.length_a   1.000
_cell.length_b   1.000
_cell.length_c   1.000
_cell.angle_alpha   90.00
_cell.angle_beta   90.00
_cell.angle_gamma   90.00
#
_symmetry.space_group_name_H-M   'P 1'
#
loop_
_entity.id
_entity.type
_entity.pdbx_description
1 polymer ?
#
loop_
_entity_poly.entity_id
_entity_poly.type
_entity_poly.pdbx_seq_one_letter_code
_entity_poly.pdbx_strand_id
1 'polypeptide(L)'
;MTDIPAHLPHRYPFLLVDQVLEREPGVRVVAEKLVTNGEPYLQGHFEGHPLVPGVLLLEMLAQAGGFLEAGTLHGAAIFLAGVRDARFLAPAFPGDRLRLEVTSEGAFAGLMKLKGAVSCDGRELCTATLLVKRL
;
A
#
# COMPACT_ATOMS: atom_id res chain seq x y z
N MET A 1 -7.06 -17.87 -1.82
CA MET A 1 -7.12 -16.43 -1.52
C MET A 1 -6.23 -16.11 -0.33
N THR A 2 -5.44 -15.06 -0.43
CA THR A 2 -4.55 -14.66 0.66
C THR A 2 -5.35 -14.10 1.84
N ASP A 3 -5.07 -14.62 3.04
CA ASP A 3 -5.67 -14.10 4.28
C ASP A 3 -4.85 -12.89 4.74
N ILE A 4 -5.30 -11.70 4.37
CA ILE A 4 -4.57 -10.46 4.63
C ILE A 4 -4.42 -10.18 6.13
N PRO A 5 -5.46 -10.29 6.98
CA PRO A 5 -5.30 -10.10 8.42
C PRO A 5 -4.39 -11.11 9.10
N ALA A 6 -4.23 -12.30 8.53
CA ALA A 6 -3.30 -13.30 9.08
C ALA A 6 -1.84 -12.95 8.79
N HIS A 7 -1.57 -12.10 7.80
CA HIS A 7 -0.21 -11.74 7.39
C HIS A 7 0.20 -10.34 7.87
N LEU A 8 -0.67 -9.34 7.69
CA LEU A 8 -0.37 -7.95 8.07
C LEU A 8 -0.79 -7.65 9.51
N PRO A 9 -0.06 -6.79 10.22
CA PRO A 9 -0.45 -6.36 11.57
C PRO A 9 -1.58 -5.33 11.57
N HIS A 10 -1.82 -4.67 10.44
CA HIS A 10 -2.82 -3.61 10.30
C HIS A 10 -4.24 -4.14 10.49
N ARG A 11 -5.12 -3.29 11.01
CA ARG A 11 -6.54 -3.60 11.23
C ARG A 11 -7.39 -2.37 10.85
N TYR A 12 -8.68 -2.61 10.65
CA TYR A 12 -9.63 -1.53 10.42
C TYR A 12 -9.51 -0.46 11.51
N PRO A 13 -9.53 0.83 11.19
CA PRO A 13 -9.81 1.39 9.86
C PRO A 13 -8.55 1.62 8.99
N PHE A 14 -7.39 1.12 9.37
CA PHE A 14 -6.13 1.40 8.70
C PHE A 14 -5.58 0.25 7.86
N LEU A 15 -6.32 -0.82 7.70
CA LEU A 15 -5.97 -1.89 6.76
C LEU A 15 -6.42 -1.47 5.36
N LEU A 16 -5.47 -1.18 4.47
CA LEU A 16 -5.72 -0.56 3.18
C LEU A 16 -5.41 -1.48 1.99
N VAL A 17 -5.35 -2.78 2.20
CA VAL A 17 -5.19 -3.77 1.14
C VAL A 17 -6.38 -4.72 1.20
N ASP A 18 -7.10 -4.85 0.10
CA ASP A 18 -8.30 -5.68 0.05
C ASP A 18 -8.03 -7.07 -0.53
N GLN A 19 -7.07 -7.18 -1.46
CA GLN A 19 -6.76 -8.45 -2.09
C GLN A 19 -5.32 -8.48 -2.57
N VAL A 20 -4.69 -9.65 -2.49
CA VAL A 20 -3.39 -9.90 -3.10
C VAL A 20 -3.63 -10.71 -4.37
N LEU A 21 -3.21 -10.18 -5.51
CA LEU A 21 -3.42 -10.79 -6.82
C LEU A 21 -2.25 -11.68 -7.24
N GLU A 22 -1.02 -11.21 -6.98
CA GLU A 22 0.21 -11.94 -7.30
C GLU A 22 1.20 -11.72 -6.16
N ARG A 23 1.93 -12.76 -5.80
CA ARG A 23 2.93 -12.67 -4.74
C ARG A 23 4.12 -13.57 -5.05
N GLU A 24 5.30 -12.96 -5.10
CA GLU A 24 6.58 -13.65 -5.15
C GLU A 24 7.44 -13.07 -4.02
N PRO A 25 7.50 -13.74 -2.85
CA PRO A 25 8.22 -13.20 -1.68
C PRO A 25 9.65 -12.84 -2.01
N GLY A 26 10.09 -11.68 -1.54
CA GLY A 26 11.42 -11.15 -1.81
C GLY A 26 11.58 -10.51 -3.19
N VAL A 27 10.60 -10.59 -4.06
CA VAL A 27 10.69 -10.10 -5.44
C VAL A 27 9.61 -9.08 -5.75
N ARG A 28 8.32 -9.51 -5.76
CA ARG A 28 7.25 -8.66 -6.28
C ARG A 28 5.91 -9.06 -5.68
N VAL A 29 5.06 -8.05 -5.50
CA VAL A 29 3.66 -8.22 -5.08
C VAL A 29 2.78 -7.33 -5.94
N VAL A 30 1.65 -7.85 -6.36
CA VAL A 30 0.55 -7.07 -6.92
C VAL A 30 -0.66 -7.26 -6.02
N ALA A 31 -1.18 -6.17 -5.52
CA ALA A 31 -2.34 -6.16 -4.63
C ALA A 31 -3.37 -5.15 -5.12
N GLU A 32 -4.48 -5.08 -4.43
CA GLU A 32 -5.62 -4.30 -4.86
C GLU A 32 -6.29 -3.64 -3.68
N LYS A 33 -6.70 -2.38 -3.86
CA LYS A 33 -7.56 -1.64 -2.93
C LYS A 33 -8.77 -1.13 -3.69
N LEU A 34 -9.94 -1.41 -3.17
CA LEU A 34 -11.20 -0.90 -3.71
C LEU A 34 -11.60 0.33 -2.88
N VAL A 35 -11.70 1.48 -3.52
CA VAL A 35 -12.06 2.73 -2.84
C VAL A 35 -13.58 2.87 -2.81
N THR A 36 -14.16 3.03 -1.63
CA THR A 36 -15.60 3.22 -1.46
C THR A 36 -15.89 4.54 -0.76
N ASN A 37 -17.13 5.03 -0.88
CA ASN A 37 -17.58 6.21 -0.12
C ASN A 37 -17.61 5.97 1.39
N GLY A 38 -17.59 4.71 1.83
CA GLY A 38 -17.60 4.34 3.24
C GLY A 38 -16.24 4.44 3.92
N GLU A 39 -15.20 4.84 3.20
CA GLU A 39 -13.87 4.97 3.80
C GLU A 39 -13.84 6.10 4.84
N PRO A 40 -13.44 5.83 6.10
CA PRO A 40 -13.48 6.85 7.14
C PRO A 40 -12.66 8.10 6.81
N TYR A 41 -11.53 7.95 6.13
CA TYR A 41 -10.65 9.07 5.81
C TYR A 41 -11.21 10.02 4.75
N LEU A 42 -12.25 9.61 4.00
CA LEU A 42 -12.85 10.48 2.99
C LEU A 42 -13.75 11.56 3.58
N GLN A 43 -14.23 11.38 4.81
CA GLN A 43 -15.19 12.28 5.43
C GLN A 43 -14.69 13.72 5.55
N GLY A 44 -13.38 13.88 5.71
CA GLY A 44 -12.78 15.21 5.81
C GLY A 44 -11.91 15.61 4.61
N HIS A 45 -11.95 14.87 3.52
CA HIS A 45 -10.96 15.05 2.44
C HIS A 45 -11.59 14.89 1.04
N PHE A 46 -12.42 15.76 0.55
CA PHE A 46 -12.91 16.99 1.12
C PHE A 46 -14.44 16.97 1.04
N GLU A 47 -15.12 17.80 1.83
CA GLU A 47 -16.58 17.85 1.82
C GLU A 47 -17.13 18.11 0.41
N GLY A 48 -18.01 17.25 -0.08
CA GLY A 48 -18.58 17.34 -1.43
C GLY A 48 -17.63 16.95 -2.56
N HIS A 49 -16.35 16.76 -2.28
CA HIS A 49 -15.34 16.38 -3.26
C HIS A 49 -14.39 15.33 -2.67
N PRO A 50 -14.87 14.10 -2.38
CA PRO A 50 -14.03 13.10 -1.74
C PRO A 50 -12.94 12.60 -2.67
N LEU A 51 -11.71 12.60 -2.17
CA LEU A 51 -10.59 11.97 -2.85
C LEU A 51 -9.65 11.34 -1.83
N VAL A 52 -8.97 10.29 -2.22
CA VAL A 52 -8.04 9.59 -1.33
C VAL A 52 -6.84 10.49 -1.05
N PRO A 53 -6.50 10.73 0.23
CA PRO A 53 -5.28 11.46 0.56
C PRO A 53 -4.06 10.81 -0.08
N GLY A 54 -3.23 11.62 -0.76
CA GLY A 54 -2.04 11.09 -1.45
C GLY A 54 -1.12 10.29 -0.53
N VAL A 55 -0.96 10.74 0.72
CA VAL A 55 -0.12 10.02 1.68
C VAL A 55 -0.65 8.62 1.98
N LEU A 56 -1.95 8.38 1.85
CA LEU A 56 -2.51 7.04 2.03
C LEU A 56 -2.22 6.13 0.83
N LEU A 57 -1.99 6.68 -0.36
CA LEU A 57 -1.51 5.87 -1.48
C LEU A 57 -0.12 5.31 -1.17
N LEU A 58 0.74 6.09 -0.51
CA LEU A 58 2.04 5.61 -0.05
C LEU A 58 1.88 4.51 1.01
N GLU A 59 0.93 4.69 1.93
CA GLU A 59 0.65 3.69 2.96
C GLU A 59 0.14 2.38 2.35
N MET A 60 -0.72 2.46 1.33
CA MET A 60 -1.18 1.28 0.60
C MET A 60 -0.02 0.49 0.01
N LEU A 61 0.95 1.19 -0.59
CA LEU A 61 2.15 0.56 -1.15
C LEU A 61 3.01 -0.08 -0.05
N ALA A 62 3.17 0.60 1.08
CA ALA A 62 3.92 0.06 2.21
C ALA A 62 3.27 -1.22 2.75
N GLN A 63 1.95 -1.24 2.88
CA GLN A 63 1.21 -2.42 3.33
C GLN A 63 1.31 -3.56 2.31
N ALA A 64 1.13 -3.26 1.03
CA ALA A 64 1.32 -4.27 -0.02
C ALA A 64 2.75 -4.83 0.02
N GLY A 65 3.72 -3.99 0.30
CA GLY A 65 5.12 -4.39 0.48
C GLY A 65 5.35 -5.38 1.62
N GLY A 66 4.46 -5.42 2.61
CA GLY A 66 4.52 -6.42 3.68
C GLY A 66 4.43 -7.85 3.18
N PHE A 67 3.83 -8.07 2.02
CA PHE A 67 3.74 -9.39 1.41
C PHE A 67 5.03 -9.81 0.68
N LEU A 68 6.04 -8.94 0.62
CA LEU A 68 7.39 -9.31 0.18
C LEU A 68 8.09 -10.18 1.23
N GLU A 69 7.68 -10.10 2.49
CA GLU A 69 8.16 -11.00 3.53
C GLU A 69 7.65 -12.42 3.26
N ALA A 70 8.56 -13.40 3.36
CA ALA A 70 8.19 -14.80 3.20
C ALA A 70 7.35 -15.32 4.36
N GLY A 71 7.66 -14.87 5.57
CA GLY A 71 6.89 -15.17 6.78
C GLY A 71 5.76 -14.18 7.00
N THR A 72 5.12 -14.29 8.17
CA THR A 72 4.02 -13.40 8.55
C THR A 72 4.56 -12.17 9.31
N LEU A 73 3.86 -11.05 9.15
CA LEU A 73 4.06 -9.84 9.96
C LEU A 73 3.00 -9.69 11.04
N HIS A 74 2.15 -10.71 11.21
CA HIS A 74 1.13 -10.71 12.27
C HIS A 74 1.78 -10.48 13.64
N GLY A 75 1.25 -9.49 14.37
CA GLY A 75 1.79 -9.13 15.67
C GLY A 75 3.07 -8.29 15.63
N ALA A 76 3.64 -8.05 14.46
CA ALA A 76 4.82 -7.20 14.32
C ALA A 76 4.42 -5.72 14.34
N ALA A 77 5.38 -4.87 14.71
CA ALA A 77 5.26 -3.43 14.50
C ALA A 77 6.22 -3.04 13.38
N ILE A 78 5.70 -2.34 12.37
CA ILE A 78 6.49 -1.86 11.24
C ILE A 78 6.22 -0.37 11.05
N PHE A 79 7.20 0.35 10.52
CA PHE A 79 7.01 1.77 10.25
C PHE A 79 7.70 2.19 8.96
N LEU A 80 7.18 3.25 8.37
CA LEU A 80 7.74 3.86 7.18
C LEU A 80 8.94 4.71 7.60
N ALA A 81 10.14 4.24 7.25
CA ALA A 81 11.38 4.88 7.67
C ALA A 81 11.86 5.96 6.70
N GLY A 82 11.40 5.93 5.46
CA GLY A 82 11.78 6.93 4.47
C GLY A 82 10.94 6.83 3.21
N VAL A 83 10.85 7.96 2.52
CA VAL A 83 10.17 8.08 1.23
C VAL A 83 11.10 8.84 0.29
N ARG A 84 11.29 8.31 -0.92
CA ARG A 84 12.10 8.96 -1.95
C ARG A 84 11.33 9.02 -3.25
N ASP A 85 11.52 10.11 -4.01
CA ASP A 85 10.98 10.29 -5.35
C ASP A 85 9.48 10.03 -5.44
N ALA A 86 8.74 10.41 -4.40
CA ALA A 86 7.29 10.26 -4.40
C ALA A 86 6.66 11.25 -5.38
N ARG A 87 5.81 10.72 -6.28
CA ARG A 87 5.09 11.52 -7.26
C ARG A 87 3.61 11.18 -7.21
N PHE A 88 2.78 12.21 -7.14
CA PHE A 88 1.34 12.09 -7.15
C PHE A 88 0.84 12.65 -8.48
N LEU A 89 0.52 11.75 -9.41
CA LEU A 89 0.25 12.10 -10.80
C LEU A 89 -1.22 12.37 -11.06
N ALA A 90 -2.11 11.73 -10.30
CA ALA A 90 -3.55 11.90 -10.40
C ALA A 90 -4.22 11.45 -9.12
N PRO A 91 -5.39 12.02 -8.75
CA PRO A 91 -6.12 11.59 -7.56
C PRO A 91 -6.85 10.28 -7.75
N ALA A 92 -7.12 9.58 -6.63
CA ALA A 92 -7.98 8.42 -6.57
C ALA A 92 -9.31 8.81 -5.93
N PHE A 93 -10.42 8.28 -6.44
CA PHE A 93 -11.78 8.61 -6.03
C PHE A 93 -12.56 7.37 -5.59
N PRO A 94 -13.65 7.55 -4.83
CA PRO A 94 -14.60 6.46 -4.61
C PRO A 94 -15.06 5.85 -5.93
N GLY A 95 -15.09 4.52 -5.99
CA GLY A 95 -15.39 3.77 -7.20
C GLY A 95 -14.15 3.26 -7.92
N ASP A 96 -12.98 3.77 -7.59
CA ASP A 96 -11.74 3.33 -8.23
C ASP A 96 -11.27 2.00 -7.67
N ARG A 97 -10.77 1.15 -8.57
CA ARG A 97 -10.06 -0.08 -8.25
C ARG A 97 -8.58 0.20 -8.40
N LEU A 98 -7.87 0.28 -7.29
CA LEU A 98 -6.45 0.61 -7.29
C LEU A 98 -5.60 -0.65 -7.38
N ARG A 99 -4.68 -0.69 -8.34
CA ARG A 99 -3.67 -1.72 -8.46
C ARG A 99 -2.42 -1.23 -7.74
N LEU A 100 -1.95 -2.02 -6.79
CA LEU A 100 -0.78 -1.73 -5.98
C LEU A 100 0.34 -2.69 -6.41
N GLU A 101 1.35 -2.17 -7.06
CA GLU A 101 2.47 -2.99 -7.52
C GLU A 101 3.73 -2.58 -6.79
N VAL A 102 4.37 -3.52 -6.10
CA VAL A 102 5.60 -3.27 -5.36
C VAL A 102 6.66 -4.29 -5.73
N THR A 103 7.88 -3.81 -5.87
CA THR A 103 9.06 -4.61 -6.21
C THR A 103 10.12 -4.38 -5.14
N SER A 104 10.74 -5.45 -4.66
CA SER A 104 11.84 -5.33 -3.70
C SER A 104 13.09 -4.77 -4.40
N GLU A 105 13.72 -3.81 -3.77
CA GLU A 105 15.04 -3.31 -4.17
C GLU A 105 16.12 -3.67 -3.15
N GLY A 106 15.83 -4.64 -2.28
CA GLY A 106 16.76 -5.16 -1.30
C GLY A 106 16.26 -5.00 0.12
N ALA A 107 16.84 -5.81 1.01
CA ALA A 107 16.58 -5.76 2.44
C ALA A 107 17.89 -5.90 3.19
N PHE A 108 18.05 -5.12 4.28
CA PHE A 108 19.26 -5.15 5.07
C PHE A 108 18.95 -4.69 6.50
N ALA A 109 19.35 -5.50 7.48
CA ALA A 109 19.23 -5.16 8.91
C ALA A 109 17.81 -4.75 9.32
N GLY A 110 16.78 -5.46 8.84
CA GLY A 110 15.38 -5.16 9.14
C GLY A 110 14.79 -4.01 8.34
N LEU A 111 15.59 -3.38 7.47
CA LEU A 111 15.14 -2.31 6.58
C LEU A 111 14.91 -2.89 5.19
N MET A 112 13.70 -2.68 4.65
CA MET A 112 13.35 -3.09 3.30
C MET A 112 13.19 -1.86 2.43
N LYS A 113 13.87 -1.86 1.27
CA LYS A 113 13.68 -0.85 0.24
C LYS A 113 12.78 -1.43 -0.83
N LEU A 114 11.72 -0.71 -1.17
CA LEU A 114 10.79 -1.14 -2.21
C LEU A 114 10.44 0.02 -3.14
N LYS A 115 10.14 -0.34 -4.38
CA LYS A 115 9.65 0.58 -5.38
C LYS A 115 8.19 0.23 -5.66
N GLY A 116 7.30 1.22 -5.62
CA GLY A 116 5.89 0.98 -5.77
C GLY A 116 5.21 1.93 -6.76
N ALA A 117 4.11 1.45 -7.31
CA ALA A 117 3.24 2.23 -8.17
C ALA A 117 1.78 1.90 -7.87
N VAL A 118 0.97 2.94 -7.78
CA VAL A 118 -0.50 2.82 -7.72
C VAL A 118 -1.04 3.21 -9.08
N SER A 119 -1.89 2.35 -9.65
CA SER A 119 -2.55 2.64 -10.92
C SER A 119 -4.04 2.30 -10.84
N CYS A 120 -4.80 2.89 -11.76
CA CYS A 120 -6.22 2.61 -11.93
C CYS A 120 -6.52 2.59 -13.43
N ASP A 121 -7.03 1.46 -13.91
CA ASP A 121 -7.35 1.25 -15.33
C ASP A 121 -6.16 1.60 -16.25
N GLY A 122 -4.96 1.16 -15.88
CA GLY A 122 -3.74 1.37 -16.66
C GLY A 122 -3.11 2.75 -16.52
N ARG A 123 -3.72 3.66 -15.77
CA ARG A 123 -3.20 5.01 -15.54
C ARG A 123 -2.47 5.09 -14.20
N GLU A 124 -1.23 5.53 -14.19
CA GLU A 124 -0.49 5.72 -12.94
C GLU A 124 -1.03 6.91 -12.15
N LEU A 125 -1.27 6.69 -10.86
CA LEU A 125 -1.71 7.72 -9.92
C LEU A 125 -0.59 8.16 -9.00
N CYS A 126 0.29 7.24 -8.63
CA CYS A 126 1.36 7.51 -7.66
C CYS A 126 2.52 6.55 -7.91
N THR A 127 3.73 7.06 -7.77
CA THR A 127 4.96 6.25 -7.75
C THR A 127 5.85 6.71 -6.60
N ALA A 128 6.58 5.79 -6.00
CA ALA A 128 7.50 6.12 -4.91
C ALA A 128 8.49 4.99 -4.64
N THR A 129 9.62 5.37 -4.04
CA THR A 129 10.52 4.43 -3.38
C THR A 129 10.31 4.57 -1.88
N LEU A 130 10.08 3.47 -1.19
CA LEU A 130 9.80 3.45 0.24
C LEU A 130 10.86 2.65 0.99
N LEU A 131 11.18 3.11 2.19
CA LEU A 131 11.99 2.39 3.15
C LEU A 131 11.08 2.02 4.32
N VAL A 132 10.94 0.72 4.56
CA VAL A 132 10.07 0.20 5.61
C VAL A 132 10.93 -0.59 6.60
N LYS A 133 10.71 -0.35 7.88
CA LYS A 133 11.50 -0.99 8.93
C LYS A 133 10.59 -1.75 9.90
N ARG A 134 11.03 -2.96 10.25
CA ARG A 134 10.40 -3.75 11.29
C ARG A 134 11.03 -3.39 12.64
N LEU A 135 10.18 -3.17 13.65
CA LEU A 135 10.62 -2.95 15.03
C LEU A 135 10.95 -4.24 15.72
#